data_7389164bf412728011c3fd6c4518f13b
#
_entry.id   7389164bf412728011c3fd6c4518f13b
#
_cell.length_a   1.000
_cell.length_b   1.000
_cell.length_c   1.000
_cell.angle_alpha   90.00
_cell.angle_beta   90.00
_cell.angle_gamma   90.00
#
_symmetry.space_group_name_H-M   'P 1'
#
loop_
_entity.id
_entity.type
_entity.pdbx_description
1 polymer ?
#
loop_
_entity_poly.entity_id
_entity_poly.type
_entity_poly.pdbx_seq_one_letter_code
_entity_poly.pdbx_strand_id
1 'polypeptide(L)'
;MTNKERVAKAIRHMNTDSTPYSVHFTQPAYETMQSFCRNPDFYDTLGSYICMYEYSDFREVKPGYFQDHFGVVWNRSGADKDIGIVSNQVLSQPSLKGFVLPPIDERAIRRLIEDGFRSNPDKFNLYCIGFSMFERAWSLCGMEDLLAYMVLEPSFVHELMDQIAEYNLCLLKIALEYDVDCIHFGDDWGQQK
;
A
#
# COMPACT_ATOMS: atom_id res chain seq x y z
N MET A 1 -4.55 0.86 29.88
CA MET A 1 -3.81 1.42 28.73
C MET A 1 -4.63 1.14 27.47
N THR A 2 -4.88 2.14 26.62
CA THR A 2 -5.58 1.92 25.34
C THR A 2 -4.65 1.19 24.35
N ASN A 3 -5.22 0.65 23.26
CA ASN A 3 -4.41 0.02 22.21
C ASN A 3 -3.43 1.02 21.59
N LYS A 4 -3.91 2.23 21.30
CA LYS A 4 -3.11 3.35 20.79
C LYS A 4 -1.93 3.69 21.71
N GLU A 5 -2.18 3.88 22.99
CA GLU A 5 -1.12 4.17 23.99
C GLU A 5 -0.08 3.05 24.08
N ARG A 6 -0.53 1.81 23.97
CA ARG A 6 0.35 0.62 24.05
C ARG A 6 1.31 0.56 22.87
N VAL A 7 0.79 0.76 21.65
CA VAL A 7 1.63 0.83 20.43
C VAL A 7 2.60 2.01 20.52
N ALA A 8 2.11 3.21 20.87
CA ALA A 8 2.95 4.40 20.98
C ALA A 8 4.09 4.25 22.01
N LYS A 9 3.85 3.56 23.14
CA LYS A 9 4.89 3.25 24.11
C LYS A 9 5.89 2.22 23.59
N ALA A 10 5.40 1.15 22.93
CA ALA A 10 6.26 0.12 22.37
C ALA A 10 7.24 0.69 21.32
N ILE A 11 6.75 1.57 20.43
CA ILE A 11 7.59 2.28 19.44
C ILE A 11 8.69 3.11 20.13
N ARG A 12 8.40 3.66 21.31
CA ARG A 12 9.37 4.42 22.12
C ARG A 12 10.22 3.54 23.02
N HIS A 13 10.20 2.22 22.85
CA HIS A 13 10.91 1.24 23.69
C HIS A 13 10.57 1.33 25.18
N MET A 14 9.35 1.77 25.51
CA MET A 14 8.86 1.85 26.89
C MET A 14 8.10 0.58 27.25
N ASN A 15 8.09 0.25 28.54
CA ASN A 15 7.31 -0.90 29.04
C ASN A 15 5.81 -0.73 28.83
N THR A 16 5.19 -1.81 28.41
CA THR A 16 3.74 -1.93 28.19
C THR A 16 3.18 -3.04 29.07
N ASP A 17 1.88 -2.99 29.35
CA ASP A 17 1.18 -4.03 30.13
C ASP A 17 1.03 -5.34 29.35
N SER A 18 1.04 -5.26 28.00
CA SER A 18 1.08 -6.40 27.08
C SER A 18 1.78 -5.99 25.79
N THR A 19 2.41 -6.94 25.10
CA THR A 19 3.05 -6.68 23.79
C THR A 19 1.99 -6.38 22.74
N PRO A 20 2.03 -5.21 22.11
CA PRO A 20 1.11 -4.92 20.99
C PRO A 20 1.47 -5.75 19.78
N TYR A 21 0.46 -6.14 19.02
CA TYR A 21 0.61 -6.89 17.79
C TYR A 21 -0.40 -6.44 16.74
N SER A 22 -0.10 -6.78 15.48
CA SER A 22 -1.03 -6.71 14.36
C SER A 22 -0.92 -7.99 13.56
N VAL A 23 -2.04 -8.42 12.98
CA VAL A 23 -2.11 -9.62 12.13
C VAL A 23 -2.58 -9.19 10.76
N HIS A 24 -1.84 -9.59 9.73
CA HIS A 24 -2.21 -9.40 8.34
C HIS A 24 -2.22 -10.74 7.63
N PHE A 25 -3.15 -10.93 6.73
CA PHE A 25 -3.27 -12.14 5.93
C PHE A 25 -3.13 -11.79 4.46
N THR A 26 -2.47 -12.65 3.71
CA THR A 26 -2.65 -12.67 2.26
C THR A 26 -4.09 -13.07 1.94
N GLN A 27 -4.60 -12.69 0.77
CA GLN A 27 -5.98 -13.01 0.39
C GLN A 27 -6.31 -14.50 0.51
N PRO A 28 -5.48 -15.45 0.02
CA PRO A 28 -5.76 -16.88 0.19
C PRO A 28 -5.75 -17.35 1.65
N ALA A 29 -4.89 -16.79 2.50
CA ALA A 29 -4.85 -17.12 3.91
C ALA A 29 -6.09 -16.58 4.64
N TYR A 30 -6.55 -15.37 4.29
CA TYR A 30 -7.79 -14.78 4.82
C TYR A 30 -8.99 -15.66 4.51
N GLU A 31 -9.17 -16.07 3.25
CA GLU A 31 -10.27 -16.95 2.81
C GLU A 31 -10.24 -18.30 3.53
N THR A 32 -9.05 -18.88 3.71
CA THR A 32 -8.86 -20.14 4.45
C THR A 32 -9.27 -19.98 5.91
N MET A 33 -8.81 -18.91 6.58
CA MET A 33 -9.14 -18.64 7.97
C MET A 33 -10.62 -18.31 8.17
N GLN A 34 -11.22 -17.52 7.27
CA GLN A 34 -12.65 -17.23 7.31
C GLN A 34 -13.49 -18.51 7.23
N SER A 35 -13.13 -19.41 6.32
CA SER A 35 -13.79 -20.71 6.15
C SER A 35 -13.61 -21.60 7.40
N PHE A 36 -12.40 -21.62 7.97
CA PHE A 36 -12.09 -22.39 9.18
C PHE A 36 -12.86 -21.87 10.41
N CYS A 37 -12.82 -20.58 10.63
CA CYS A 37 -13.50 -19.94 11.76
C CYS A 37 -15.03 -19.96 11.65
N ARG A 38 -15.57 -20.18 10.44
CA ARG A 38 -17.01 -20.08 10.14
C ARG A 38 -17.64 -18.77 10.62
N ASN A 39 -16.85 -17.71 10.64
CA ASN A 39 -17.23 -16.39 11.10
C ASN A 39 -16.73 -15.35 10.07
N PRO A 40 -17.62 -14.62 9.40
CA PRO A 40 -17.21 -13.59 8.44
C PRO A 40 -16.38 -12.46 9.11
N ASP A 41 -16.65 -12.21 10.39
CA ASP A 41 -16.02 -11.14 11.17
C ASP A 41 -14.85 -11.67 12.03
N PHE A 42 -14.26 -12.83 11.69
CA PHE A 42 -13.21 -13.44 12.48
C PHE A 42 -12.00 -12.50 12.68
N TYR A 43 -11.71 -11.67 11.67
CA TYR A 43 -10.59 -10.75 11.70
C TYR A 43 -10.69 -9.74 12.85
N ASP A 44 -11.90 -9.25 13.13
CA ASP A 44 -12.15 -8.32 14.25
C ASP A 44 -11.92 -8.98 15.61
N THR A 45 -12.07 -10.32 15.67
CA THR A 45 -11.84 -11.09 16.92
C THR A 45 -10.36 -11.28 17.23
N LEU A 46 -9.46 -11.03 16.29
CA LEU A 46 -8.01 -11.18 16.50
C LEU A 46 -7.42 -10.11 17.42
N GLY A 47 -8.11 -9.01 17.62
CA GLY A 47 -7.70 -7.98 18.56
C GLY A 47 -6.45 -7.21 18.15
N SER A 48 -6.20 -7.05 16.84
CA SER A 48 -5.10 -6.22 16.32
C SER A 48 -5.11 -4.81 16.93
N TYR A 49 -3.94 -4.35 17.34
CA TYR A 49 -3.76 -3.04 17.98
C TYR A 49 -3.64 -1.90 16.98
N ILE A 50 -3.33 -2.21 15.73
CA ILE A 50 -3.12 -1.27 14.64
C ILE A 50 -4.28 -1.39 13.65
N CYS A 51 -4.74 -0.26 13.14
CA CYS A 51 -5.60 -0.19 11.98
C CYS A 51 -4.84 0.50 10.85
N MET A 52 -4.75 -0.18 9.72
CA MET A 52 -4.07 0.33 8.53
C MET A 52 -5.09 0.75 7.49
N TYR A 53 -4.92 1.94 6.94
CA TYR A 53 -5.72 2.49 5.84
C TYR A 53 -4.82 2.66 4.63
N GLU A 54 -5.18 2.03 3.54
CA GLU A 54 -4.48 2.15 2.27
C GLU A 54 -5.51 2.43 1.17
N TYR A 55 -5.31 3.53 0.46
CA TYR A 55 -6.13 3.79 -0.73
C TYR A 55 -5.62 2.94 -1.88
N SER A 56 -6.49 2.08 -2.37
CA SER A 56 -6.24 1.27 -3.55
C SER A 56 -7.48 1.25 -4.45
N ASP A 57 -7.27 1.43 -5.74
CA ASP A 57 -8.32 1.36 -6.75
C ASP A 57 -7.90 0.33 -7.81
N PHE A 58 -8.43 -0.87 -7.67
CA PHE A 58 -8.21 -1.96 -8.61
C PHE A 58 -9.49 -2.29 -9.36
N ARG A 59 -9.37 -2.40 -10.67
CA ARG A 59 -10.47 -2.83 -11.54
C ARG A 59 -10.13 -4.15 -12.22
N GLU A 60 -10.98 -5.15 -12.11
CA GLU A 60 -10.84 -6.38 -12.86
C GLU A 60 -11.09 -6.09 -14.36
N VAL A 61 -10.07 -6.30 -15.20
CA VAL A 61 -10.12 -6.06 -16.65
C VAL A 61 -10.40 -7.32 -17.45
N LYS A 62 -10.05 -8.48 -16.87
CA LYS A 62 -10.44 -9.83 -17.32
C LYS A 62 -10.27 -10.79 -16.15
N PRO A 63 -10.88 -12.00 -16.16
CA PRO A 63 -10.82 -12.91 -15.04
C PRO A 63 -9.40 -13.14 -14.49
N GLY A 64 -9.19 -12.76 -13.22
CA GLY A 64 -7.92 -12.84 -12.52
C GLY A 64 -6.87 -11.78 -12.87
N TYR A 65 -7.21 -10.75 -13.66
CA TYR A 65 -6.33 -9.64 -14.00
C TYR A 65 -6.92 -8.32 -13.52
N PHE A 66 -6.16 -7.61 -12.69
CA PHE A 66 -6.59 -6.40 -12.02
C PHE A 66 -5.72 -5.22 -12.45
N GLN A 67 -6.33 -4.15 -12.92
CA GLN A 67 -5.63 -2.93 -13.28
C GLN A 67 -5.74 -1.93 -12.13
N ASP A 68 -4.58 -1.42 -11.68
CA ASP A 68 -4.53 -0.32 -10.72
C ASP A 68 -4.77 1.04 -11.42
N HIS A 69 -4.91 2.08 -10.62
CA HIS A 69 -5.16 3.44 -11.12
C HIS A 69 -3.97 4.03 -11.90
N PHE A 70 -2.76 3.49 -11.79
CA PHE A 70 -1.63 3.85 -12.64
C PHE A 70 -1.62 3.14 -14.00
N GLY A 71 -2.57 2.25 -14.23
CA GLY A 71 -2.68 1.49 -15.46
C GLY A 71 -1.86 0.19 -15.49
N VAL A 72 -1.21 -0.15 -14.38
CA VAL A 72 -0.49 -1.43 -14.24
C VAL A 72 -1.48 -2.56 -14.10
N VAL A 73 -1.31 -3.63 -14.86
CA VAL A 73 -2.17 -4.81 -14.85
C VAL A 73 -1.47 -5.95 -14.12
N TRP A 74 -2.09 -6.41 -13.04
CA TRP A 74 -1.62 -7.45 -12.14
C TRP A 74 -2.33 -8.77 -12.45
N ASN A 75 -1.57 -9.80 -12.82
CA ASN A 75 -2.08 -11.15 -13.03
C ASN A 75 -2.10 -11.92 -11.71
N ARG A 76 -3.28 -12.11 -11.14
CA ARG A 76 -3.56 -12.88 -9.92
C ARG A 76 -4.17 -14.26 -10.22
N SER A 77 -4.19 -14.70 -11.49
CA SER A 77 -4.73 -16.01 -11.87
C SER A 77 -3.75 -17.16 -11.62
N GLY A 78 -2.46 -16.85 -11.34
CA GLY A 78 -1.39 -17.81 -11.12
C GLY A 78 -1.23 -18.26 -9.67
N ALA A 79 0.01 -18.57 -9.30
CA ALA A 79 0.38 -19.00 -7.94
C ALA A 79 0.27 -17.85 -6.93
N ASP A 80 0.66 -16.64 -7.32
CA ASP A 80 0.47 -15.43 -6.51
C ASP A 80 -0.91 -14.83 -6.80
N LYS A 81 -1.83 -15.02 -5.86
CA LYS A 81 -3.19 -14.49 -5.92
C LYS A 81 -3.39 -13.23 -5.09
N ASP A 82 -2.35 -12.80 -4.39
CA ASP A 82 -2.40 -11.66 -3.48
C ASP A 82 -1.97 -10.38 -4.20
N ILE A 83 -0.68 -10.22 -4.46
CA ILE A 83 -0.16 -9.08 -5.23
C ILE A 83 -0.33 -9.34 -6.72
N GLY A 84 0.06 -10.51 -7.19
CA GLY A 84 0.08 -10.90 -8.59
C GLY A 84 1.39 -10.53 -9.29
N ILE A 85 1.44 -10.81 -10.59
CA ILE A 85 2.60 -10.53 -11.44
C ILE A 85 2.20 -9.44 -12.45
N VAL A 86 3.03 -8.41 -12.59
CA VAL A 86 2.82 -7.36 -13.60
C VAL A 86 2.82 -7.98 -14.99
N SER A 87 1.78 -7.70 -15.78
CA SER A 87 1.54 -8.30 -17.10
C SER A 87 1.55 -7.31 -18.26
N ASN A 88 1.83 -6.02 -17.99
CA ASN A 88 1.99 -4.99 -19.00
C ASN A 88 3.15 -4.06 -18.60
N GLN A 89 3.61 -3.25 -19.55
CA GLN A 89 4.48 -2.10 -19.30
C GLN A 89 3.71 -0.82 -19.65
N VAL A 90 3.54 0.05 -18.68
CA VAL A 90 2.91 1.35 -18.89
C VAL A 90 3.90 2.29 -19.59
N LEU A 91 5.17 2.22 -19.17
CA LEU A 91 6.30 2.96 -19.74
C LEU A 91 7.25 1.98 -20.43
N SER A 92 7.03 1.70 -21.72
CA SER A 92 7.84 0.77 -22.50
C SER A 92 9.14 1.38 -23.06
N GLN A 93 9.38 2.67 -22.81
CA GLN A 93 10.57 3.43 -23.22
C GLN A 93 10.97 4.37 -22.08
N PRO A 94 12.24 4.76 -21.94
CA PRO A 94 12.68 5.71 -20.92
C PRO A 94 12.23 7.14 -21.25
N SER A 95 10.94 7.36 -21.27
CA SER A 95 10.31 8.64 -21.59
C SER A 95 8.96 8.77 -20.92
N LEU A 96 8.70 9.93 -20.32
CA LEU A 96 7.41 10.28 -19.75
C LEU A 96 6.47 10.96 -20.76
N LYS A 97 6.85 10.99 -22.04
CA LYS A 97 6.01 11.60 -23.08
C LYS A 97 4.67 10.87 -23.20
N GLY A 98 3.60 11.60 -22.88
CA GLY A 98 2.23 11.05 -22.92
C GLY A 98 1.81 10.29 -21.66
N PHE A 99 2.71 10.10 -20.71
CA PHE A 99 2.36 9.59 -19.38
C PHE A 99 1.73 10.72 -18.56
N VAL A 100 0.63 10.40 -17.91
CA VAL A 100 -0.08 11.32 -17.00
C VAL A 100 -0.36 10.57 -15.73
N LEU A 101 0.04 11.14 -14.60
CA LEU A 101 -0.32 10.61 -13.29
C LEU A 101 -1.85 10.49 -13.14
N PRO A 102 -2.35 9.43 -12.51
CA PRO A 102 -3.77 9.29 -12.26
C PRO A 102 -4.30 10.42 -11.37
N PRO A 103 -5.56 10.84 -11.55
CA PRO A 103 -6.17 11.79 -10.63
C PRO A 103 -6.30 11.18 -9.24
N ILE A 104 -6.11 11.99 -8.21
CA ILE A 104 -6.31 11.59 -6.82
C ILE A 104 -7.79 11.76 -6.47
N ASP A 105 -8.45 10.67 -6.08
CA ASP A 105 -9.80 10.74 -5.52
C ASP A 105 -9.74 11.12 -4.03
N GLU A 106 -9.56 12.43 -3.78
CA GLU A 106 -9.53 12.97 -2.41
C GLU A 106 -10.75 12.56 -1.58
N ARG A 107 -11.93 12.52 -2.22
CA ARG A 107 -13.17 12.18 -1.52
C ARG A 107 -13.16 10.73 -1.04
N ALA A 108 -12.67 9.81 -1.86
CA ALA A 108 -12.56 8.41 -1.50
C ALA A 108 -11.53 8.21 -0.36
N ILE A 109 -10.39 8.91 -0.45
CA ILE A 109 -9.34 8.85 0.59
C ILE A 109 -9.87 9.39 1.92
N ARG A 110 -10.50 10.55 1.92
CA ARG A 110 -11.09 11.17 3.12
C ARG A 110 -12.11 10.23 3.76
N ARG A 111 -13.01 9.66 2.97
CA ARG A 111 -14.02 8.70 3.45
C ARG A 111 -13.36 7.47 4.06
N LEU A 112 -12.34 6.91 3.40
CA LEU A 112 -11.59 5.75 3.91
C LEU A 112 -11.02 6.03 5.32
N ILE A 113 -10.39 7.18 5.52
CA ILE A 113 -9.81 7.56 6.81
C ILE A 113 -10.90 7.79 7.85
N GLU A 114 -11.95 8.53 7.52
CA GLU A 114 -13.06 8.84 8.43
C GLU A 114 -13.82 7.59 8.89
N ASP A 115 -14.11 6.67 7.96
CA ASP A 115 -14.77 5.41 8.28
C ASP A 115 -13.86 4.52 9.14
N GLY A 116 -12.57 4.52 8.86
CA GLY A 116 -11.58 3.81 9.65
C GLY A 116 -11.49 4.32 11.09
N PHE A 117 -11.38 5.63 11.30
CA PHE A 117 -11.39 6.24 12.64
C PHE A 117 -12.69 5.92 13.39
N ARG A 118 -13.83 6.01 12.71
CA ARG A 118 -15.12 5.70 13.31
C ARG A 118 -15.22 4.24 13.79
N SER A 119 -14.69 3.31 12.99
CA SER A 119 -14.75 1.88 13.28
C SER A 119 -13.68 1.43 14.28
N ASN A 120 -12.58 2.18 14.43
CA ASN A 120 -11.42 1.78 15.24
C ASN A 120 -10.89 2.91 16.16
N PRO A 121 -11.75 3.49 17.03
CA PRO A 121 -11.39 4.69 17.78
C PRO A 121 -10.24 4.49 18.77
N ASP A 122 -10.02 3.25 19.25
CA ASP A 122 -9.01 2.92 20.25
C ASP A 122 -7.73 2.31 19.67
N LYS A 123 -7.68 2.10 18.34
CA LYS A 123 -6.51 1.52 17.67
C LYS A 123 -5.50 2.59 17.28
N PHE A 124 -4.26 2.17 17.09
CA PHE A 124 -3.21 2.98 16.48
C PHE A 124 -3.49 3.08 14.98
N ASN A 125 -3.72 4.30 14.50
CA ASN A 125 -4.18 4.56 13.14
C ASN A 125 -2.98 4.86 12.23
N LEU A 126 -2.77 4.01 11.24
CA LEU A 126 -1.64 4.05 10.34
C LEU A 126 -2.15 4.25 8.91
N TYR A 127 -1.78 5.36 8.27
CA TYR A 127 -2.03 5.55 6.84
C TYR A 127 -0.87 4.99 6.03
N CYS A 128 -1.18 4.09 5.10
CA CYS A 128 -0.20 3.41 4.26
C CYS A 128 -0.23 3.96 2.83
N ILE A 129 0.96 4.18 2.27
CA ILE A 129 1.19 4.41 0.86
C ILE A 129 2.03 3.23 0.37
N GLY A 130 1.35 2.18 -0.13
CA GLY A 130 2.00 1.01 -0.73
C GLY A 130 2.50 1.30 -2.13
N PHE A 131 3.47 0.53 -2.61
CA PHE A 131 4.13 0.79 -3.89
C PHE A 131 4.59 2.25 -3.99
N SER A 132 5.35 2.71 -2.98
CA SER A 132 5.52 4.15 -2.79
C SER A 132 6.47 4.79 -3.80
N MET A 133 7.70 4.32 -3.94
CA MET A 133 8.71 4.93 -4.80
C MET A 133 9.30 3.92 -5.80
N PHE A 134 10.24 3.10 -5.35
CA PHE A 134 10.93 2.12 -6.20
C PHE A 134 9.96 1.08 -6.74
N GLU A 135 9.08 0.55 -5.89
CA GLU A 135 8.07 -0.42 -6.32
C GLU A 135 7.12 0.18 -7.36
N ARG A 136 6.71 1.43 -7.20
CA ARG A 136 5.88 2.11 -8.20
C ARG A 136 6.64 2.30 -9.50
N ALA A 137 7.89 2.73 -9.45
CA ALA A 137 8.70 2.95 -10.64
C ALA A 137 8.89 1.64 -11.44
N TRP A 138 9.28 0.53 -10.78
CA TRP A 138 9.46 -0.73 -11.50
C TRP A 138 8.13 -1.34 -11.97
N SER A 139 7.04 -1.11 -11.28
CA SER A 139 5.73 -1.60 -11.75
C SER A 139 5.27 -0.91 -13.03
N LEU A 140 5.72 0.34 -13.27
CA LEU A 140 5.40 1.10 -14.48
C LEU A 140 6.26 0.70 -15.69
N CYS A 141 7.56 0.51 -15.50
CA CYS A 141 8.49 0.28 -16.62
C CYS A 141 9.11 -1.14 -16.66
N GLY A 142 8.86 -1.97 -15.66
CA GLY A 142 9.52 -3.26 -15.50
C GLY A 142 10.78 -3.17 -14.63
N MET A 143 11.02 -4.19 -13.80
CA MET A 143 12.14 -4.21 -12.85
C MET A 143 13.51 -4.16 -13.57
N GLU A 144 13.70 -5.02 -14.58
CA GLU A 144 14.95 -5.09 -15.32
C GLU A 144 15.25 -3.78 -16.07
N ASP A 145 14.22 -3.21 -16.71
CA ASP A 145 14.36 -1.95 -17.45
C ASP A 145 14.64 -0.79 -16.48
N LEU A 146 13.97 -0.70 -15.34
CA LEU A 146 14.25 0.34 -14.35
C LEU A 146 15.69 0.29 -13.86
N LEU A 147 16.20 -0.90 -13.52
CA LEU A 147 17.58 -1.07 -13.06
C LEU A 147 18.60 -0.69 -14.16
N ALA A 148 18.31 -1.02 -15.41
CA ALA A 148 19.12 -0.59 -16.55
C ALA A 148 19.07 0.93 -16.73
N TYR A 149 17.87 1.54 -16.65
CA TYR A 149 17.70 2.99 -16.81
C TYR A 149 18.35 3.81 -15.70
N MET A 150 18.49 3.27 -14.49
CA MET A 150 19.25 3.94 -13.42
C MET A 150 20.70 4.25 -13.83
N VAL A 151 21.27 3.46 -14.75
CA VAL A 151 22.64 3.62 -15.24
C VAL A 151 22.66 4.30 -16.61
N LEU A 152 21.77 3.91 -17.52
CA LEU A 152 21.80 4.33 -18.92
C LEU A 152 21.04 5.63 -19.18
N GLU A 153 19.95 5.86 -18.43
CA GLU A 153 19.02 6.98 -18.62
C GLU A 153 18.65 7.64 -17.27
N PRO A 154 19.66 8.07 -16.46
CA PRO A 154 19.42 8.55 -15.11
C PRO A 154 18.48 9.76 -15.04
N SER A 155 18.48 10.62 -16.07
CA SER A 155 17.58 11.78 -16.13
C SER A 155 16.10 11.37 -16.18
N PHE A 156 15.78 10.32 -16.94
CA PHE A 156 14.43 9.75 -16.98
C PHE A 156 14.01 9.20 -15.62
N VAL A 157 14.92 8.45 -14.96
CA VAL A 157 14.62 7.87 -13.65
C VAL A 157 14.39 8.96 -12.61
N HIS A 158 15.19 10.02 -12.59
CA HIS A 158 14.97 11.16 -11.70
C HIS A 158 13.61 11.82 -11.93
N GLU A 159 13.25 12.10 -13.19
CA GLU A 159 11.97 12.71 -13.54
C GLU A 159 10.78 11.81 -13.13
N LEU A 160 10.88 10.49 -13.34
CA LEU A 160 9.89 9.52 -12.92
C LEU A 160 9.71 9.51 -11.41
N MET A 161 10.83 9.44 -10.66
CA MET A 161 10.83 9.45 -9.20
C MET A 161 10.25 10.76 -8.66
N ASP A 162 10.57 11.91 -9.25
CA ASP A 162 10.02 13.20 -8.84
C ASP A 162 8.49 13.24 -9.01
N GLN A 163 7.97 12.73 -10.14
CA GLN A 163 6.51 12.66 -10.34
C GLN A 163 5.83 11.73 -9.34
N ILE A 164 6.42 10.56 -9.05
CA ILE A 164 5.88 9.63 -8.04
C ILE A 164 5.92 10.27 -6.65
N ALA A 165 7.01 10.97 -6.30
CA ALA A 165 7.14 11.68 -5.04
C ALA A 165 6.10 12.77 -4.88
N GLU A 166 5.85 13.58 -5.91
CA GLU A 166 4.81 14.61 -5.89
C GLU A 166 3.41 14.01 -5.70
N TYR A 167 3.13 12.89 -6.35
CA TYR A 167 1.88 12.16 -6.17
C TYR A 167 1.70 11.71 -4.70
N ASN A 168 2.74 11.08 -4.14
CA ASN A 168 2.73 10.62 -2.75
C ASN A 168 2.61 11.79 -1.76
N LEU A 169 3.24 12.93 -2.03
CA LEU A 169 3.09 14.14 -1.22
C LEU A 169 1.65 14.67 -1.23
N CYS A 170 0.92 14.53 -2.33
CA CYS A 170 -0.50 14.88 -2.37
C CYS A 170 -1.33 13.94 -1.49
N LEU A 171 -1.10 12.62 -1.54
CA LEU A 171 -1.76 11.65 -0.66
C LEU A 171 -1.46 11.95 0.81
N LEU A 172 -0.19 12.23 1.11
CA LEU A 172 0.27 12.56 2.46
C LEU A 172 -0.39 13.83 3.01
N LYS A 173 -0.53 14.87 2.19
CA LYS A 173 -1.20 16.11 2.60
C LYS A 173 -2.64 15.86 3.04
N ILE A 174 -3.37 14.99 2.31
CA ILE A 174 -4.75 14.64 2.67
C ILE A 174 -4.76 13.84 3.99
N ALA A 175 -3.88 12.85 4.15
CA ALA A 175 -3.83 12.04 5.36
C ALA A 175 -3.48 12.87 6.60
N LEU A 176 -2.58 13.84 6.49
CA LEU A 176 -2.15 14.70 7.59
C LEU A 176 -3.19 15.76 8.00
N GLU A 177 -4.30 15.89 7.30
CA GLU A 177 -5.45 16.66 7.79
C GLU A 177 -6.21 15.95 8.91
N TYR A 178 -5.91 14.67 9.13
CA TYR A 178 -6.50 13.82 10.18
C TYR A 178 -5.45 13.48 11.24
N ASP A 179 -5.90 13.10 12.43
CA ASP A 179 -5.03 12.70 13.55
C ASP A 179 -4.54 11.24 13.37
N VAL A 180 -3.88 10.98 12.23
CA VAL A 180 -3.22 9.70 11.99
C VAL A 180 -1.99 9.58 12.90
N ASP A 181 -1.77 8.40 13.47
CA ASP A 181 -0.67 8.16 14.41
C ASP A 181 0.67 7.93 13.71
N CYS A 182 0.61 7.42 12.48
CA CYS A 182 1.79 7.07 11.71
C CYS A 182 1.49 7.08 10.21
N ILE A 183 2.50 7.43 9.43
CA ILE A 183 2.52 7.20 7.98
C ILE A 183 3.48 6.06 7.71
N HIS A 184 3.04 5.10 6.92
CA HIS A 184 3.84 3.97 6.47
C HIS A 184 4.03 4.04 4.96
N PHE A 185 5.30 4.03 4.53
CA PHE A 185 5.64 3.87 3.12
C PHE A 185 6.05 2.41 2.88
N GLY A 186 5.27 1.70 2.08
CA GLY A 186 5.62 0.37 1.62
C GLY A 186 6.52 0.48 0.39
N ASP A 187 7.74 -0.05 0.50
CA ASP A 187 8.70 -0.05 -0.61
C ASP A 187 9.83 -1.05 -0.37
N ASP A 188 10.40 -1.59 -1.44
CA ASP A 188 11.50 -2.56 -1.40
C ASP A 188 12.86 -1.88 -1.52
N TRP A 189 13.32 -1.24 -0.43
CA TRP A 189 14.62 -0.54 -0.39
C TRP A 189 15.79 -1.41 0.07
N GLY A 190 15.52 -2.63 0.48
CA GLY A 190 16.50 -3.50 1.09
C GLY A 190 16.91 -4.67 0.20
N GLN A 191 18.10 -5.23 0.48
CA GLN A 191 18.50 -6.50 -0.08
C GLN A 191 17.87 -7.66 0.70
N GLN A 192 17.59 -8.74 -0.01
CA GLN A 192 17.13 -9.99 0.61
C GLN A 192 18.25 -10.84 1.19
N LYS A 193 19.52 -10.39 1.09
CA LYS A 193 20.72 -11.07 1.63
C LYS A 193 21.66 -10.08 2.28
#